data_ef86cb697d6785b1c8173a1f883f9455
#
_entry.id   ef86cb697d6785b1c8173a1f883f9455
#
_cell.length_a   1.000
_cell.length_b   1.000
_cell.length_c   1.000
_cell.angle_alpha   90.00
_cell.angle_beta   90.00
_cell.angle_gamma   90.00
#
_symmetry.space_group_name_H-M   'P 1'
#
loop_
_entity.id
_entity.type
_entity.pdbx_description
1 polymer ?
#
loop_
_entity_poly.entity_id
_entity_poly.type
_entity_poly.pdbx_seq_one_letter_code
_entity_poly.pdbx_strand_id
1 'polypeptide(L)'
;TINSNLRPTVIENYVFSLSEEGFLFVIDDKTGNVLRITNLFKEIENKKKQIKPTGFVVAKNKVYTTLNNGRLIKTDLASSNQEGFYKVSKSKITRPNVFNDSMYMLKSNAIIKIE
;
A
#
# COMPACT_ATOMS: atom_id res chain seq x y z
N THR A 1 -10.63 9.48 13.23
CA THR A 1 -9.54 8.63 13.70
C THR A 1 -9.19 7.59 12.63
N ILE A 2 -7.92 7.49 12.30
CA ILE A 2 -7.45 6.53 11.33
C ILE A 2 -7.14 5.21 12.05
N ASN A 3 -7.84 4.17 11.66
CA ASN A 3 -7.66 2.84 12.21
C ASN A 3 -6.64 2.10 11.35
N SER A 4 -5.41 1.99 11.82
CA SER A 4 -4.36 1.35 11.05
C SER A 4 -3.40 0.59 11.94
N ASN A 5 -3.09 -0.64 11.53
CA ASN A 5 -2.04 -1.45 12.14
C ASN A 5 -0.71 -1.32 11.40
N LEU A 6 -0.69 -0.47 10.36
CA LEU A 6 0.49 -0.32 9.52
C LEU A 6 1.28 0.91 9.91
N ARG A 7 2.61 0.80 9.76
CA ARG A 7 3.48 1.92 10.03
C ARG A 7 3.25 3.03 9.01
N PRO A 8 3.02 4.27 9.45
CA PRO A 8 2.93 5.39 8.51
C PRO A 8 4.29 5.68 7.87
N THR A 9 4.25 6.28 6.71
CA THR A 9 5.45 6.68 5.96
C THR A 9 5.50 8.19 5.88
N VAL A 10 6.67 8.76 6.17
CA VAL A 10 6.88 10.21 6.09
C VAL A 10 7.78 10.50 4.90
N ILE A 11 7.30 11.32 3.98
CA ILE A 11 8.06 11.78 2.82
C ILE A 11 7.92 13.29 2.74
N GLU A 12 9.04 13.99 2.83
CA GLU A 12 9.05 15.45 2.86
C GLU A 12 8.17 16.00 3.99
N ASN A 13 7.11 16.72 3.66
CA ASN A 13 6.19 17.30 4.63
C ASN A 13 4.89 16.53 4.75
N TYR A 14 4.84 15.31 4.23
CA TYR A 14 3.61 14.53 4.18
C TYR A 14 3.74 13.24 4.95
N VAL A 15 2.68 12.91 5.69
CA VAL A 15 2.56 11.62 6.35
C VAL A 15 1.54 10.79 5.58
N PHE A 16 1.94 9.60 5.16
CA PHE A 16 1.07 8.66 4.48
C PHE A 16 0.66 7.59 5.47
N SER A 17 -0.64 7.42 5.65
CA SER A 17 -1.16 6.41 6.57
C SER A 17 -2.23 5.58 5.85
N LEU A 18 -2.14 4.27 5.98
CA LEU A 18 -3.05 3.35 5.31
C LEU A 18 -3.90 2.62 6.34
N SER A 19 -5.22 2.69 6.19
CA SER A 19 -6.15 2.01 7.07
C SER A 19 -6.34 0.55 6.67
N GLU A 20 -6.89 -0.26 7.58
CA GLU A 20 -7.18 -1.65 7.29
C GLU A 20 -8.21 -1.82 6.18
N GLU A 21 -9.07 -0.82 5.99
CA GLU A 21 -10.08 -0.84 4.95
C GLU A 21 -9.54 -0.44 3.57
N GLY A 22 -8.28 -0.06 3.48
CA GLY A 22 -7.65 0.30 2.21
C GLY A 22 -7.72 1.78 1.86
N PHE A 23 -8.00 2.64 2.82
CA PHE A 23 -7.97 4.10 2.59
C PHE A 23 -6.58 4.64 2.91
N LEU A 24 -6.00 5.31 1.93
CA LEU A 24 -4.72 5.98 2.10
C LEU A 24 -4.97 7.45 2.43
N PHE A 25 -4.46 7.89 3.55
CA PHE A 25 -4.56 9.27 4.01
C PHE A 25 -3.24 9.98 3.78
N VAL A 26 -3.29 11.13 3.13
CA VAL A 26 -2.13 12.01 2.99
C VAL A 26 -2.35 13.18 3.93
N ILE A 27 -1.46 13.34 4.88
CA ILE A 27 -1.62 14.27 5.99
C ILE A 27 -0.45 15.25 5.99
N ASP A 28 -0.76 16.54 6.19
CA ASP A 28 0.26 17.56 6.37
C ASP A 28 0.91 17.36 7.75
N ASP A 29 2.23 17.18 7.79
CA ASP A 29 2.93 16.90 9.05
C ASP A 29 2.97 18.08 10.01
N LYS A 30 2.83 19.30 9.51
CA LYS A 30 2.87 20.50 10.34
C LYS A 30 1.55 20.83 10.99
N THR A 31 0.45 20.63 10.28
CA THR A 31 -0.88 21.00 10.75
C THR A 31 -1.70 19.81 11.22
N GLY A 32 -1.35 18.59 10.78
CA GLY A 32 -2.14 17.41 11.03
C GLY A 32 -3.39 17.31 10.16
N ASN A 33 -3.56 18.23 9.21
CA ASN A 33 -4.73 18.23 8.33
C ASN A 33 -4.64 17.12 7.30
N VAL A 34 -5.77 16.45 7.05
CA VAL A 34 -5.86 15.48 5.98
C VAL A 34 -6.02 16.23 4.67
N LEU A 35 -5.06 16.06 3.78
CA LEU A 35 -5.04 16.74 2.49
C LEU A 35 -5.75 15.93 1.42
N ARG A 36 -5.72 14.60 1.54
CA ARG A 36 -6.29 13.72 0.52
C ARG A 36 -6.57 12.34 1.11
N ILE A 37 -7.65 11.73 0.63
CA ILE A 37 -8.00 10.35 0.97
C ILE A 37 -8.19 9.59 -0.34
N THR A 38 -7.48 8.49 -0.49
CA THR A 38 -7.56 7.63 -1.68
C THR A 38 -8.03 6.25 -1.27
N ASN A 39 -9.07 5.74 -1.91
CA ASN A 39 -9.53 4.38 -1.69
C ASN A 39 -8.75 3.44 -2.61
N LEU A 40 -7.75 2.74 -2.05
CA LEU A 40 -6.92 1.84 -2.83
C LEU A 40 -7.65 0.56 -3.22
N PHE A 41 -8.76 0.26 -2.56
CA PHE A 41 -9.53 -0.97 -2.80
C PHE A 41 -10.79 -0.74 -3.65
N LYS A 42 -10.96 0.45 -4.21
CA LYS A 42 -12.21 0.77 -4.92
C LYS A 42 -12.50 -0.13 -6.12
N GLU A 43 -11.47 -0.71 -6.72
CA GLU A 43 -11.61 -1.59 -7.86
C GLU A 43 -11.51 -3.07 -7.49
N ILE A 44 -11.44 -3.36 -6.19
CA ILE A 44 -11.34 -4.73 -5.70
C ILE A 44 -12.70 -5.17 -5.17
N GLU A 45 -13.21 -6.25 -5.73
CA GLU A 45 -14.40 -6.85 -5.18
C GLU A 45 -14.04 -7.71 -3.98
N ASN A 46 -14.53 -7.31 -2.83
CA ASN A 46 -14.24 -8.00 -1.58
C ASN A 46 -15.53 -8.26 -0.84
N LYS A 47 -16.31 -9.22 -1.35
CA LYS A 47 -17.65 -9.46 -0.80
C LYS A 47 -17.68 -10.48 0.32
N LYS A 48 -16.76 -11.43 0.35
CA LYS A 48 -16.80 -12.53 1.31
C LYS A 48 -15.53 -12.74 2.08
N LYS A 49 -14.41 -12.28 1.56
CA LYS A 49 -13.11 -12.42 2.21
C LYS A 49 -12.64 -11.06 2.66
N GLN A 50 -12.12 -10.99 3.85
CA GLN A 50 -11.55 -9.76 4.35
C GLN A 50 -10.17 -9.60 3.77
N ILE A 51 -10.07 -8.77 2.74
CA ILE A 51 -8.78 -8.39 2.19
C ILE A 51 -8.26 -7.23 3.02
N LYS A 52 -7.04 -7.41 3.52
CA LYS A 52 -6.39 -6.38 4.34
C LYS A 52 -5.00 -6.10 3.81
N PRO A 53 -4.56 -4.84 3.87
CA PRO A 53 -3.19 -4.53 3.49
C PRO A 53 -2.22 -5.06 4.55
N THR A 54 -1.09 -5.56 4.09
CA THR A 54 -0.01 -6.00 4.98
C THR A 54 1.13 -5.00 5.01
N GLY A 55 1.15 -4.06 4.09
CA GLY A 55 2.13 -3.00 4.04
C GLY A 55 1.99 -2.16 2.80
N PHE A 56 2.72 -1.07 2.75
CA PHE A 56 2.74 -0.23 1.56
C PHE A 56 4.06 0.54 1.48
N VAL A 57 4.40 0.97 0.27
CA VAL A 57 5.53 1.86 0.05
C VAL A 57 5.14 2.89 -1.01
N VAL A 58 5.63 4.10 -0.85
CA VAL A 58 5.44 5.18 -1.81
C VAL A 58 6.77 5.43 -2.51
N ALA A 59 6.78 5.32 -3.82
CA ALA A 59 7.99 5.53 -4.60
C ALA A 59 7.63 6.07 -5.98
N LYS A 60 8.35 7.10 -6.42
CA LYS A 60 8.18 7.69 -7.75
C LYS A 60 6.71 8.02 -8.07
N ASN A 61 6.02 8.62 -7.11
CA ASN A 61 4.64 9.04 -7.24
C ASN A 61 3.65 7.87 -7.42
N LYS A 62 4.05 6.68 -7.01
CA LYS A 62 3.22 5.48 -7.03
C LYS A 62 3.12 4.90 -5.62
N VAL A 63 2.00 4.27 -5.34
CA VAL A 63 1.80 3.55 -4.08
C VAL A 63 1.72 2.06 -4.40
N TYR A 64 2.56 1.28 -3.75
CA TYR A 64 2.57 -0.17 -3.89
C TYR A 64 2.09 -0.77 -2.59
N THR A 65 0.98 -1.49 -2.65
CA THR A 65 0.33 -2.04 -1.46
C THR A 65 0.31 -3.56 -1.54
N THR A 66 0.83 -4.21 -0.52
CA THR A 66 0.76 -5.66 -0.40
C THR A 66 -0.45 -6.07 0.41
N LEU A 67 -1.06 -7.20 0.05
CA LEU A 67 -2.28 -7.68 0.66
C LEU A 67 -2.07 -9.03 1.32
N ASN A 68 -2.98 -9.36 2.24
CA ASN A 68 -2.92 -10.61 2.98
C ASN A 68 -3.22 -11.86 2.12
N ASN A 69 -3.70 -11.66 0.89
CA ASN A 69 -3.94 -12.75 -0.05
C ASN A 69 -2.82 -12.93 -1.08
N GLY A 70 -1.68 -12.29 -0.87
CA GLY A 70 -0.53 -12.43 -1.78
C GLY A 70 -0.59 -11.54 -3.02
N ARG A 71 -1.49 -10.59 -3.05
CA ARG A 71 -1.62 -9.65 -4.18
C ARG A 71 -0.87 -8.36 -3.90
N LEU A 72 -0.48 -7.70 -4.98
CA LEU A 72 0.15 -6.39 -4.94
C LEU A 72 -0.66 -5.43 -5.80
N ILE A 73 -1.00 -4.28 -5.24
CA ILE A 73 -1.70 -3.22 -5.97
C ILE A 73 -0.74 -2.09 -6.24
N LYS A 74 -0.71 -1.61 -7.48
CA LYS A 74 0.02 -0.40 -7.84
C LYS A 74 -0.99 0.69 -8.16
N THR A 75 -0.90 1.80 -7.46
CA THR A 75 -1.84 2.93 -7.63
C THR A 75 -1.06 4.19 -7.96
N ASP A 76 -1.53 4.95 -8.94
CA ASP A 76 -0.97 6.26 -9.24
C ASP A 76 -1.43 7.27 -8.21
N LEU A 77 -0.48 7.91 -7.55
CA LEU A 77 -0.80 8.81 -6.44
C LEU A 77 -1.54 10.07 -6.92
N ALA A 78 -1.18 10.58 -8.08
CA ALA A 78 -1.79 11.80 -8.59
C ALA A 78 -3.24 11.60 -9.03
N SER A 79 -3.53 10.54 -9.78
CA SER A 79 -4.87 10.28 -10.31
C SER A 79 -5.73 9.42 -9.40
N SER A 80 -5.12 8.71 -8.46
CA SER A 80 -5.77 7.70 -7.61
C SER A 80 -6.27 6.48 -8.39
N ASN A 81 -5.77 6.29 -9.61
CA ASN A 81 -6.16 5.17 -10.45
C ASN A 81 -5.26 3.96 -10.19
N GLN A 82 -5.90 2.78 -10.11
CA GLN A 82 -5.16 1.54 -10.03
C GLN A 82 -4.50 1.26 -11.37
N GLU A 83 -3.17 1.08 -11.36
CA GLU A 83 -2.40 0.81 -12.56
C GLU A 83 -1.99 -0.64 -12.69
N GLY A 84 -2.08 -1.40 -11.63
CA GLY A 84 -1.72 -2.79 -11.66
C GLY A 84 -2.25 -3.56 -10.47
N PHE A 85 -2.55 -4.82 -10.70
CA PHE A 85 -3.01 -5.74 -9.66
C PHE A 85 -2.36 -7.08 -9.97
N TYR A 86 -1.37 -7.44 -9.16
CA TYR A 86 -0.48 -8.56 -9.45
C TYR A 86 -0.63 -9.67 -8.43
N LYS A 87 -0.66 -10.90 -8.90
CA LYS A 87 -0.59 -12.05 -8.01
C LYS A 87 0.88 -12.38 -7.79
N VAL A 88 1.37 -12.14 -6.59
CA VAL A 88 2.78 -12.36 -6.24
C VAL A 88 2.95 -13.72 -5.57
N SER A 89 1.99 -14.12 -4.74
CA SER A 89 2.05 -15.34 -3.98
C SER A 89 0.64 -15.88 -3.77
N LYS A 90 0.54 -17.15 -3.37
CA LYS A 90 -0.75 -17.75 -2.99
C LYS A 90 -1.11 -17.39 -1.55
N SER A 91 -0.16 -16.92 -0.78
CA SER A 91 -0.35 -16.64 0.63
C SER A 91 0.09 -15.21 0.93
N LYS A 92 -0.08 -14.82 2.19
CA LYS A 92 0.29 -13.50 2.68
C LYS A 92 1.74 -13.13 2.33
N ILE A 93 1.93 -11.90 1.89
CA ILE A 93 3.23 -11.31 1.66
C ILE A 93 3.39 -10.11 2.59
N THR A 94 4.65 -9.80 2.92
CA THR A 94 4.94 -8.70 3.83
C THR A 94 5.04 -7.38 3.08
N ARG A 95 5.26 -6.32 3.84
CA ARG A 95 5.44 -4.97 3.32
C ARG A 95 6.50 -4.96 2.21
N PRO A 96 6.24 -4.26 1.11
CA PRO A 96 7.25 -4.12 0.07
C PRO A 96 8.33 -3.14 0.49
N ASN A 97 9.54 -3.37 0.02
CA ASN A 97 10.67 -2.47 0.19
C ASN A 97 11.30 -2.23 -1.17
N VAL A 98 11.72 -0.99 -1.42
CA VAL A 98 12.35 -0.63 -2.68
C VAL A 98 13.84 -0.43 -2.43
N PHE A 99 14.66 -1.07 -3.24
CA PHE A 99 16.12 -0.95 -3.16
C PHE A 99 16.70 -1.07 -4.56
N ASN A 100 17.50 -0.09 -4.98
CA ASN A 100 18.10 -0.03 -6.32
C ASN A 100 17.08 -0.24 -7.43
N ASP A 101 15.96 0.48 -7.34
CA ASP A 101 14.87 0.45 -8.32
C ASP A 101 14.16 -0.90 -8.45
N SER A 102 14.44 -1.83 -7.55
CA SER A 102 13.73 -3.11 -7.47
C SER A 102 12.90 -3.18 -6.22
N MET A 103 11.79 -3.89 -6.29
CA MET A 103 10.91 -4.06 -5.15
C MET A 103 11.08 -5.45 -4.57
N TYR A 104 11.20 -5.52 -3.25
CA TYR A 104 11.38 -6.78 -2.51
C TYR A 104 10.28 -6.94 -1.50
N MET A 105 9.80 -8.15 -1.34
CA MET A 105 8.85 -8.50 -0.29
C MET A 105 9.09 -9.92 0.17
N LEU A 106 8.59 -10.25 1.35
CA LEU A 106 8.79 -11.57 1.94
C LEU A 106 7.50 -12.37 1.88
N LYS A 107 7.60 -13.61 1.52
CA LYS A 107 6.59 -14.61 1.82
C LYS A 107 7.21 -15.62 2.78
N SER A 108 6.45 -16.59 3.26
CA SER A 108 6.80 -17.41 4.43
C SER A 108 8.25 -17.90 4.48
N ASN A 109 8.86 -18.26 3.34
CA ASN A 109 10.23 -18.81 3.33
C ASN A 109 11.10 -18.22 2.22
N ALA A 110 10.71 -17.12 1.63
CA ALA A 110 11.43 -16.60 0.46
C ALA A 110 11.34 -15.11 0.34
N ILE A 111 12.37 -14.53 -0.30
CA ILE A 111 12.36 -13.14 -0.70
C ILE A 111 11.90 -13.08 -2.14
N ILE A 112 10.91 -12.24 -2.43
CA ILE A 112 10.41 -12.05 -3.78
C ILE A 112 10.93 -10.71 -4.29
N LYS A 113 11.53 -10.72 -5.46
CA LYS A 113 12.01 -9.51 -6.12
C LYS A 113 11.16 -9.23 -7.34
N ILE A 114 10.70 -7.99 -7.47
CA ILE A 114 9.97 -7.52 -8.64
C ILE A 114 10.78 -6.37 -9.24
N GLU A 115 11.11 -6.51 -10.49
CA GLU A 115 11.89 -5.50 -11.22
C GLU A 115 11.02 -4.53 -11.98
#